data_165116d9b64e8ae9a9241e73c33a9820
#
_entry.id   165116d9b64e8ae9a9241e73c33a9820
#
_cell.length_a   1.000
_cell.length_b   1.000
_cell.length_c   1.000
_cell.angle_alpha   90.00
_cell.angle_beta   90.00
_cell.angle_gamma   90.00
#
_symmetry.space_group_name_H-M   'P 1'
#
loop_
_entity.id
_entity.type
_entity.pdbx_description
1 polymer ?
#
loop_
_entity_poly.entity_id
_entity_poly.type
_entity_poly.pdbx_seq_one_letter_code
_entity_poly.pdbx_strand_id
1 'polypeptide(L)'
;MATENPNIVFIFPDQLRPDFLSCYGAEFIDTPNIDWIANNGVKYSRAYSAAPICVPARTSLLTGMNAIRNGVTDNQHFLRSDYRQIGIETLPEVL
;
A
#
# COMPACT_ATOMS: atom_id res chain seq x y z
N MET A 1 12.29 -22.13 20.44
CA MET A 1 11.71 -20.78 20.60
C MET A 1 10.48 -20.71 19.74
N ALA A 2 9.31 -20.48 20.32
CA ALA A 2 8.14 -20.17 19.52
C ALA A 2 8.45 -18.82 18.83
N THR A 3 8.47 -18.80 17.52
CA THR A 3 8.51 -17.56 16.75
C THR A 3 7.16 -16.89 16.96
N GLU A 4 7.10 -15.94 17.88
CA GLU A 4 5.91 -15.10 17.99
C GLU A 4 5.74 -14.39 16.66
N ASN A 5 4.59 -14.61 16.02
CA ASN A 5 4.25 -13.88 14.82
C ASN A 5 4.13 -12.39 15.18
N PRO A 6 4.82 -11.48 14.50
CA PRO A 6 4.74 -10.07 14.82
C PRO A 6 3.35 -9.52 14.55
N ASN A 7 2.91 -8.56 15.36
CA ASN A 7 1.77 -7.73 15.00
C ASN A 7 2.16 -6.78 13.86
N ILE A 8 1.34 -6.73 12.82
CA ILE A 8 1.57 -5.86 11.67
C ILE A 8 0.49 -4.78 11.64
N VAL A 9 0.92 -3.52 11.65
CA VAL A 9 0.03 -2.38 11.43
C VAL A 9 0.38 -1.76 10.09
N PHE A 10 -0.57 -1.78 9.17
CA PHE A 10 -0.42 -1.20 7.85
C PHE A 10 -1.19 0.12 7.74
N ILE A 11 -0.46 1.25 7.64
CA ILE A 11 -1.03 2.59 7.51
C ILE A 11 -0.96 3.01 6.04
N PHE A 12 -2.12 3.17 5.42
CA PHE A 12 -2.23 3.49 4.00
C PHE A 12 -3.15 4.69 3.78
N PRO A 13 -2.62 5.93 3.91
CA PRO A 13 -3.39 7.14 3.68
C PRO A 13 -3.85 7.26 2.23
N ASP A 14 -5.03 7.83 2.04
CA ASP A 14 -5.53 8.14 0.70
C ASP A 14 -4.80 9.35 0.12
N GLN A 15 -4.37 9.24 -1.12
CA GLN A 15 -3.81 10.32 -1.94
C GLN A 15 -2.59 11.06 -1.31
N LEU A 16 -1.92 10.46 -0.34
CA LEU A 16 -0.74 11.06 0.27
C LEU A 16 0.44 11.02 -0.71
N ARG A 17 1.06 12.18 -0.91
CA ARG A 17 2.26 12.35 -1.73
C ARG A 17 3.49 12.55 -0.84
N PRO A 18 4.67 12.07 -1.25
CA PRO A 18 5.89 12.22 -0.44
C PRO A 18 6.31 13.68 -0.25
N ASP A 19 6.01 14.57 -1.20
CA ASP A 19 6.30 16.00 -1.11
C ASP A 19 5.43 16.75 -0.09
N PHE A 20 4.50 16.08 0.58
CA PHE A 20 3.76 16.55 1.75
C PHE A 20 4.30 16.01 3.09
N LEU A 21 5.44 15.35 3.07
CA LEU A 21 6.07 14.79 4.27
C LEU A 21 7.41 15.46 4.54
N SER A 22 7.63 15.96 5.75
CA SER A 22 8.87 16.62 6.13
C SER A 22 10.08 15.69 6.03
N CYS A 23 9.94 14.41 6.31
CA CYS A 23 11.00 13.41 6.11
C CYS A 23 11.41 13.21 4.64
N TYR A 24 10.60 13.68 3.69
CA TYR A 24 10.92 13.70 2.26
C TYR A 24 11.19 15.12 1.72
N GLY A 25 11.32 16.12 2.61
CA GLY A 25 11.74 17.49 2.24
C GLY A 25 10.61 18.50 2.11
N ALA A 26 9.39 18.22 2.60
CA ALA A 26 8.35 19.24 2.71
C ALA A 26 8.77 20.32 3.73
N GLU A 27 8.81 21.57 3.29
CA GLU A 27 9.19 22.73 4.15
C GLU A 27 7.97 23.51 4.66
N PHE A 28 6.80 23.28 4.07
CA PHE A 28 5.56 24.02 4.38
C PHE A 28 4.66 23.32 5.38
N ILE A 29 5.01 22.11 5.80
CA ILE A 29 4.24 21.29 6.74
C ILE A 29 5.18 20.45 7.60
N ASP A 30 4.85 20.31 8.88
CA ASP A 30 5.53 19.42 9.80
C ASP A 30 4.77 18.13 9.97
N THR A 31 5.46 16.99 9.81
CA THR A 31 4.90 15.66 9.99
C THR A 31 5.68 14.85 11.04
N PRO A 32 5.73 15.33 12.32
CA PRO A 32 6.69 14.82 13.32
C PRO A 32 6.51 13.34 13.64
N ASN A 33 5.29 12.82 13.62
CA ASN A 33 5.04 11.41 13.91
C ASN A 33 5.50 10.48 12.76
N ILE A 34 5.33 10.93 11.51
CA ILE A 34 5.81 10.19 10.33
C ILE A 34 7.35 10.28 10.27
N ASP A 35 7.90 11.44 10.59
CA ASP A 35 9.35 11.64 10.68
C ASP A 35 9.98 10.76 11.77
N TRP A 36 9.29 10.59 12.91
CA TRP A 36 9.74 9.66 13.95
C TRP A 36 9.81 8.23 13.42
N ILE A 37 8.80 7.76 12.69
CA ILE A 37 8.80 6.42 12.06
C ILE A 37 9.94 6.34 11.04
N ALA A 38 10.13 7.35 10.21
CA ALA A 38 11.19 7.38 9.21
C ALA A 38 12.61 7.33 9.82
N ASN A 39 12.79 7.98 10.98
CA ASN A 39 14.08 8.05 11.66
C ASN A 39 14.39 6.79 12.48
N ASN A 40 13.38 6.04 12.90
CA ASN A 40 13.54 4.81 13.71
C ASN A 40 13.32 3.52 12.89
N GLY A 41 13.02 3.64 11.60
CA GLY A 41 12.76 2.54 10.70
C GLY A 41 13.54 2.65 9.40
N VAL A 42 12.96 2.14 8.33
CA VAL A 42 13.53 2.20 6.98
C VAL A 42 12.69 3.14 6.11
N LYS A 43 13.33 4.15 5.57
CA LYS A 43 12.73 5.08 4.61
C LYS A 43 13.15 4.71 3.19
N TYR A 44 12.19 4.43 2.32
CA TYR A 44 12.44 4.15 0.91
C TYR A 44 12.34 5.42 0.09
N SER A 45 13.42 5.82 -0.57
CA SER A 45 13.46 6.99 -1.46
C SER A 45 12.86 6.71 -2.85
N ARG A 46 12.73 5.45 -3.22
CA ARG A 46 12.22 5.01 -4.52
C ARG A 46 11.23 3.86 -4.34
N ALA A 47 10.03 4.18 -3.86
CA ALA A 47 8.91 3.26 -3.80
C ALA A 47 7.87 3.67 -4.86
N TYR A 48 7.33 2.69 -5.58
CA TYR A 48 6.41 2.92 -6.68
C TYR A 48 5.12 2.16 -6.45
N SER A 49 4.00 2.84 -6.70
CA SER A 49 2.69 2.18 -6.75
C SER A 49 2.54 1.40 -8.06
N ALA A 50 1.85 0.26 -8.01
CA ALA A 50 1.51 -0.52 -9.18
C ALA A 50 0.49 0.17 -10.11
N ALA A 51 -0.20 1.20 -9.61
CA ALA A 51 -1.13 2.01 -10.37
C ALA A 51 -1.25 3.42 -9.76
N PRO A 52 -1.49 4.47 -10.57
CA PRO A 52 -1.56 5.85 -10.09
C PRO A 52 -2.97 6.26 -9.61
N ILE A 53 -3.91 5.33 -9.50
CA ILE A 53 -5.32 5.57 -9.18
C ILE A 53 -5.72 4.74 -7.96
N CYS A 54 -6.63 5.24 -7.12
CA CYS A 54 -6.99 4.72 -5.81
C CYS A 54 -7.37 3.23 -5.81
N VAL A 55 -8.46 2.86 -6.49
CA VAL A 55 -8.97 1.47 -6.47
C VAL A 55 -7.97 0.49 -7.11
N PRO A 56 -7.38 0.77 -8.27
CA PRO A 56 -6.32 -0.06 -8.85
C PRO A 56 -5.10 -0.25 -7.95
N ALA A 57 -4.62 0.83 -7.31
CA ALA A 57 -3.48 0.75 -6.40
C ALA A 57 -3.78 -0.10 -5.18
N ARG A 58 -4.96 0.09 -4.57
CA ARG A 58 -5.41 -0.68 -3.39
C ARG A 58 -5.63 -2.15 -3.73
N THR A 59 -6.27 -2.44 -4.87
CA THR A 59 -6.47 -3.82 -5.34
C THR A 59 -5.13 -4.49 -5.63
N SER A 60 -4.21 -3.79 -6.28
CA SER A 60 -2.87 -4.31 -6.53
C SER A 60 -2.11 -4.63 -5.24
N LEU A 61 -2.21 -3.75 -4.23
CA LEU A 61 -1.62 -3.97 -2.93
C LEU A 61 -2.22 -5.21 -2.23
N LEU A 62 -3.54 -5.32 -2.22
CA LEU A 62 -4.24 -6.41 -1.53
C LEU A 62 -4.09 -7.78 -2.21
N THR A 63 -3.88 -7.79 -3.54
CA THR A 63 -3.77 -9.04 -4.32
C THR A 63 -2.32 -9.40 -4.67
N GLY A 64 -1.36 -8.50 -4.43
CA GLY A 64 0.02 -8.68 -4.90
C GLY A 64 0.16 -8.67 -6.42
N MET A 65 -0.86 -8.21 -7.15
CA MET A 65 -0.90 -8.22 -8.62
C MET A 65 -1.02 -6.80 -9.16
N ASN A 66 -0.39 -6.52 -10.30
CA ASN A 66 -0.60 -5.25 -10.99
C ASN A 66 -2.04 -5.14 -11.56
N ALA A 67 -2.49 -3.90 -11.83
CA ALA A 67 -3.84 -3.60 -12.26
C ALA A 67 -4.27 -4.32 -13.55
N ILE A 68 -3.36 -4.52 -14.49
CA ILE A 68 -3.63 -5.24 -15.74
C ILE A 68 -3.94 -6.72 -15.47
N ARG A 69 -3.17 -7.31 -14.55
CA ARG A 69 -3.32 -8.74 -14.23
C ARG A 69 -4.55 -9.03 -13.37
N ASN A 70 -4.88 -8.16 -12.42
CA ASN A 70 -6.07 -8.34 -11.57
C ASN A 70 -7.36 -7.81 -12.24
N GLY A 71 -7.25 -7.06 -13.35
CA GLY A 71 -8.36 -6.54 -14.14
C GLY A 71 -9.01 -5.27 -13.60
N VAL A 72 -8.45 -4.67 -12.54
CA VAL A 72 -8.97 -3.45 -11.92
C VAL A 72 -8.09 -2.28 -12.35
N THR A 73 -8.49 -1.57 -13.40
CA THR A 73 -7.69 -0.54 -14.07
C THR A 73 -8.20 0.89 -13.85
N ASP A 74 -9.38 1.06 -13.28
CA ASP A 74 -9.92 2.36 -12.88
C ASP A 74 -10.79 2.26 -11.63
N ASN A 75 -11.28 3.41 -11.13
CA ASN A 75 -12.04 3.48 -9.88
C ASN A 75 -13.47 2.93 -9.96
N GLN A 76 -13.95 2.59 -11.13
CA GLN A 76 -15.27 2.00 -11.35
C GLN A 76 -15.19 0.48 -11.54
N HIS A 77 -14.01 -0.06 -11.67
CA HIS A 77 -13.77 -1.49 -11.75
C HIS A 77 -13.77 -2.15 -10.38
N PHE A 78 -14.21 -3.38 -10.34
CA PHE A 78 -14.17 -4.24 -9.16
C PHE A 78 -13.36 -5.50 -9.45
N LEU A 79 -12.79 -6.06 -8.42
CA LEU A 79 -12.24 -7.40 -8.53
C LEU A 79 -13.38 -8.36 -8.91
N ARG A 80 -13.14 -9.19 -9.91
CA ARG A 80 -14.16 -10.12 -10.40
C ARG A 80 -14.62 -11.06 -9.28
N SER A 81 -15.92 -11.40 -9.27
CA SER A 81 -16.54 -12.16 -8.20
C SER A 81 -16.01 -13.59 -8.04
N ASP A 82 -15.43 -14.14 -9.11
CA ASP A 82 -14.82 -15.47 -9.14
C ASP A 82 -13.31 -15.46 -8.89
N TYR A 83 -12.75 -14.38 -8.32
CA TYR A 83 -11.31 -14.19 -8.15
C TYR A 83 -10.64 -15.35 -7.40
N ARG A 84 -11.32 -15.96 -6.43
CA ARG A 84 -10.81 -17.14 -5.71
C ARG A 84 -10.71 -18.37 -6.61
N GLN A 85 -11.68 -18.56 -7.52
CA GLN A 85 -11.70 -19.72 -8.42
C GLN A 85 -10.55 -19.68 -9.44
N ILE A 86 -10.06 -18.48 -9.77
CA ILE A 86 -8.91 -18.28 -10.65
C ILE A 86 -7.58 -18.13 -9.90
N GLY A 87 -7.57 -18.44 -8.59
CA GLY A 87 -6.36 -18.47 -7.78
C GLY A 87 -5.86 -17.12 -7.31
N ILE A 88 -6.70 -16.10 -7.23
CA ILE A 88 -6.37 -14.83 -6.60
C ILE A 88 -6.72 -14.92 -5.11
N GLU A 89 -5.74 -14.67 -4.25
CA GLU A 89 -5.92 -14.53 -2.81
C GLU A 89 -5.63 -13.07 -2.43
N THR A 90 -6.34 -12.58 -1.45
CA THR A 90 -6.08 -11.24 -0.91
C THR A 90 -5.23 -11.31 0.34
N LEU A 91 -4.48 -10.26 0.64
CA LEU A 91 -3.62 -10.19 1.81
C LEU A 91 -4.35 -10.57 3.12
N PRO A 92 -5.60 -10.13 3.40
CA PRO A 92 -6.35 -10.59 4.57
C PRO A 92 -6.74 -12.07 4.56
N GLU A 93 -6.73 -12.73 3.42
CA GLU A 93 -7.02 -14.18 3.32
C GLU A 93 -5.78 -15.04 3.57
N VAL A 94 -4.60 -14.45 3.42
CA VAL A 94 -3.31 -15.14 3.60
C VAL A 94 -2.79 -15.00 5.04
N LEU A 95 -3.17 -13.93 5.76
CA LEU A 95 -2.76 -13.64 7.15
C LEU A 95 -3.69 -14.31 8.16
#